data_cc6ae1c6d12366597d46f79c49275658
#
_entry.id   cc6ae1c6d12366597d46f79c49275658
#
_cell.length_a   1.000
_cell.length_b   1.000
_cell.length_c   1.000
_cell.angle_alpha   90.00
_cell.angle_beta   90.00
_cell.angle_gamma   90.00
#
_symmetry.space_group_name_H-M   'P 1'
#
loop_
_entity.id
_entity.type
_entity.pdbx_description
1 polymer ?
#
loop_
_entity_poly.entity_id
_entity_poly.type
_entity_poly.pdbx_seq_one_letter_code
_entity_poly.pdbx_strand_id
1 'polypeptide(L)'
;MKPKLQVSRVSFSYHSKNRETLALSDISFNVDTGEFIAIVGPSGCGKSTLLSLLCGLNMPEAGAIFLDGELLEKNSKNATGIGYMFQKDHLFEWRDIFSNVSLGLEIQKKLNTETKQELSDLLSDYGLAGFEHAKPSALSGGMRQRAALIRTLALKPDLLLLDEPFSALDHQTRLMVCDDISSILRKNGKTAILVTHDLSEAISFADRIIVLTPRPGRIRTVLYLSFPDDCNSPLKRRNCPEFSHYFNTLWKELIKDDQTAGI
;
A
#
# COMPACT_ATOMS: atom_id res chain seq x y z
N MET A 1 7.92 13.58 -18.08
CA MET A 1 6.75 12.66 -18.14
C MET A 1 5.71 13.17 -17.14
N LYS A 2 4.42 12.91 -17.35
CA LYS A 2 3.41 13.19 -16.30
C LYS A 2 3.54 12.12 -15.22
N PRO A 3 3.49 12.48 -13.92
CA PRO A 3 3.48 11.48 -12.86
C PRO A 3 2.20 10.64 -12.91
N LYS A 4 2.27 9.39 -12.44
CA LYS A 4 1.09 8.52 -12.28
C LYS A 4 0.11 9.10 -11.28
N LEU A 5 0.63 9.59 -10.14
CA LEU A 5 -0.15 10.25 -9.11
C LEU A 5 0.51 11.57 -8.73
N GLN A 6 -0.28 12.63 -8.60
CA GLN A 6 0.17 13.92 -8.10
C GLN A 6 -0.72 14.37 -6.94
N VAL A 7 -0.12 14.66 -5.81
CA VAL A 7 -0.75 15.20 -4.61
C VAL A 7 -0.25 16.64 -4.43
N SER A 8 -1.15 17.61 -4.38
CA SER A 8 -0.80 19.03 -4.35
C SER A 8 -1.49 19.73 -3.20
N ARG A 9 -0.72 20.10 -2.17
CA ARG A 9 -1.12 20.86 -0.97
C ARG A 9 -2.38 20.34 -0.29
N VAL A 10 -2.48 19.00 -0.19
CA VAL A 10 -3.66 18.33 0.37
C VAL A 10 -3.71 18.51 1.88
N SER A 11 -4.88 18.97 2.37
CA SER A 11 -5.21 19.03 3.79
C SER A 11 -6.57 18.37 4.03
N PHE A 12 -6.72 17.76 5.22
CA PHE A 12 -7.95 17.05 5.58
C PHE A 12 -8.17 17.02 7.10
N SER A 13 -9.41 17.34 7.52
CA SER A 13 -9.88 17.25 8.90
C SER A 13 -11.01 16.23 9.04
N TYR A 14 -11.07 15.58 10.20
CA TYR A 14 -12.25 14.83 10.62
C TYR A 14 -13.16 15.74 11.43
N HIS A 15 -14.42 15.84 11.03
CA HIS A 15 -15.44 16.59 11.72
C HIS A 15 -16.35 15.68 12.55
N SER A 16 -16.42 15.92 13.83
CA SER A 16 -17.40 15.31 14.74
C SER A 16 -18.27 16.40 15.35
N LYS A 17 -19.42 16.02 15.96
CA LYS A 17 -20.38 17.01 16.51
C LYS A 17 -19.76 18.09 17.39
N ASN A 18 -18.66 17.79 18.09
CA ASN A 18 -18.06 18.70 19.08
C ASN A 18 -16.56 18.93 18.85
N ARG A 19 -15.96 18.39 17.77
CA ARG A 19 -14.52 18.46 17.58
C ARG A 19 -14.15 18.36 16.10
N GLU A 20 -13.31 19.27 15.67
CA GLU A 20 -12.54 19.18 14.45
C GLU A 20 -11.15 18.64 14.77
N THR A 21 -10.66 17.74 13.95
CA THR A 21 -9.33 17.15 14.12
C THR A 21 -8.60 17.18 12.78
N LEU A 22 -7.68 18.13 12.64
CA LEU A 22 -6.80 18.21 11.47
C LEU A 22 -5.91 16.98 11.45
N ALA A 23 -6.12 16.12 10.45
CA ALA A 23 -5.39 14.87 10.28
C ALA A 23 -4.15 15.04 9.42
N LEU A 24 -4.27 15.76 8.30
CA LEU A 24 -3.21 16.02 7.32
C LEU A 24 -3.17 17.52 7.00
N SER A 25 -1.98 18.06 6.81
CA SER A 25 -1.77 19.48 6.50
C SER A 25 -0.69 19.64 5.45
N ASP A 26 -1.05 20.24 4.31
CA ASP A 26 -0.15 20.65 3.22
C ASP A 26 0.73 19.51 2.69
N ILE A 27 0.12 18.38 2.37
CA ILE A 27 0.81 17.20 1.80
C ILE A 27 0.98 17.42 0.29
N SER A 28 2.23 17.35 -0.19
CA SER A 28 2.56 17.48 -1.61
C SER A 28 3.64 16.50 -2.03
N PHE A 29 3.36 15.62 -2.98
CA PHE A 29 4.32 14.70 -3.61
C PHE A 29 3.78 14.16 -4.93
N ASN A 30 4.65 13.62 -5.75
CA ASN A 30 4.30 12.91 -6.97
C ASN A 30 4.72 11.44 -6.86
N VAL A 31 4.15 10.58 -7.68
CA VAL A 31 4.57 9.18 -7.84
C VAL A 31 4.67 8.90 -9.34
N ASP A 32 5.81 8.41 -9.78
CA ASP A 32 6.02 8.07 -11.19
C ASP A 32 5.47 6.68 -11.53
N THR A 33 5.19 6.43 -12.80
CA THR A 33 4.74 5.12 -13.25
C THR A 33 5.80 4.05 -12.97
N GLY A 34 5.40 2.95 -12.34
CA GLY A 34 6.30 1.86 -11.95
C GLY A 34 7.12 2.13 -10.68
N GLU A 35 6.97 3.31 -10.07
CA GLU A 35 7.64 3.66 -8.83
C GLU A 35 6.97 2.99 -7.62
N PHE A 36 7.78 2.51 -6.69
CA PHE A 36 7.34 2.02 -5.39
C PHE A 36 7.74 3.02 -4.32
N ILE A 37 6.76 3.59 -3.63
CA ILE A 37 7.02 4.48 -2.50
C ILE A 37 6.52 3.87 -1.20
N ALA A 38 7.20 4.16 -0.09
CA ALA A 38 6.70 3.86 1.23
C ALA A 38 6.38 5.16 1.98
N ILE A 39 5.34 5.13 2.80
CA ILE A 39 4.95 6.22 3.69
C ILE A 39 5.06 5.69 5.12
N VAL A 40 5.94 6.29 5.90
CA VAL A 40 6.18 5.92 7.30
C VAL A 40 5.90 7.12 8.22
N GLY A 41 5.68 6.85 9.49
CA GLY A 41 5.43 7.88 10.49
C GLY A 41 4.79 7.29 11.75
N PRO A 42 4.70 8.05 12.84
CA PRO A 42 4.17 7.59 14.11
C PRO A 42 2.70 7.14 13.99
N SER A 43 2.23 6.38 14.98
CA SER A 43 0.85 5.95 15.03
C SER A 43 -0.10 7.17 15.09
N GLY A 44 -1.18 7.13 14.31
CA GLY A 44 -2.17 8.22 14.27
C GLY A 44 -1.72 9.49 13.52
N CYS A 45 -0.60 9.51 12.79
CA CYS A 45 -0.15 10.66 12.02
C CYS A 45 -0.95 10.91 10.71
N GLY A 46 -1.85 10.01 10.34
CA GLY A 46 -2.72 10.20 9.16
C GLY A 46 -2.39 9.32 7.95
N LYS A 47 -1.55 8.28 8.06
CA LYS A 47 -1.16 7.41 6.94
C LYS A 47 -2.37 6.77 6.23
N SER A 48 -3.25 6.08 6.97
CA SER A 48 -4.45 5.46 6.39
C SER A 48 -5.46 6.52 5.92
N THR A 49 -5.48 7.71 6.56
CA THR A 49 -6.25 8.87 6.06
C THR A 49 -5.74 9.30 4.69
N LEU A 50 -4.42 9.41 4.52
CA LEU A 50 -3.83 9.75 3.23
C LEU A 50 -4.21 8.71 2.17
N LEU A 51 -4.08 7.40 2.45
CA LEU A 51 -4.50 6.36 1.51
C LEU A 51 -5.99 6.46 1.15
N SER A 52 -6.87 6.80 2.12
CA SER A 52 -8.31 6.98 1.87
C SER A 52 -8.61 8.17 0.94
N LEU A 53 -7.79 9.21 0.98
CA LEU A 53 -7.87 10.32 0.03
C LEU A 53 -7.36 9.91 -1.35
N LEU A 54 -6.23 9.18 -1.41
CA LEU A 54 -5.62 8.72 -2.67
C LEU A 54 -6.52 7.76 -3.45
N CYS A 55 -7.37 6.98 -2.77
CA CYS A 55 -8.34 6.09 -3.44
C CYS A 55 -9.72 6.72 -3.66
N GLY A 56 -9.92 8.00 -3.30
CA GLY A 56 -11.19 8.71 -3.49
C GLY A 56 -12.31 8.30 -2.53
N LEU A 57 -12.03 7.55 -1.46
CA LEU A 57 -13.00 7.26 -0.39
C LEU A 57 -13.35 8.53 0.41
N ASN A 58 -12.35 9.36 0.65
CA ASN A 58 -12.52 10.70 1.19
C ASN A 58 -11.99 11.73 0.19
N MET A 59 -12.49 12.96 0.26
CA MET A 59 -12.01 14.06 -0.58
C MET A 59 -11.23 15.05 0.28
N PRO A 60 -10.15 15.64 -0.25
CA PRO A 60 -9.40 16.66 0.48
C PRO A 60 -10.27 17.92 0.70
N GLU A 61 -10.10 18.61 1.83
CA GLU A 61 -10.73 19.90 2.10
C GLU A 61 -9.99 21.04 1.41
N ALA A 62 -8.69 20.89 1.24
CA ALA A 62 -7.86 21.83 0.48
C ALA A 62 -6.84 21.05 -0.34
N GLY A 63 -6.39 21.65 -1.43
CA GLY A 63 -5.49 21.02 -2.39
C GLY A 63 -6.20 20.12 -3.39
N ALA A 64 -5.45 19.32 -4.12
CA ALA A 64 -5.97 18.45 -5.17
C ALA A 64 -5.12 17.19 -5.35
N ILE A 65 -5.74 16.12 -5.82
CA ILE A 65 -5.10 14.86 -6.18
C ILE A 65 -5.40 14.57 -7.64
N PHE A 66 -4.38 14.26 -8.42
CA PHE A 66 -4.51 13.92 -9.83
C PHE A 66 -3.96 12.51 -10.06
N LEU A 67 -4.71 11.71 -10.81
CA LEU A 67 -4.31 10.39 -11.30
C LEU A 67 -4.20 10.46 -12.83
N ASP A 68 -3.05 10.10 -13.39
CA ASP A 68 -2.73 10.22 -14.82
C ASP A 68 -2.96 11.64 -15.37
N GLY A 69 -2.85 12.65 -14.51
CA GLY A 69 -3.07 14.06 -14.84
C GLY A 69 -4.53 14.50 -14.85
N GLU A 70 -5.46 13.66 -14.46
CA GLU A 70 -6.87 13.98 -14.29
C GLU A 70 -7.22 14.14 -12.79
N LEU A 71 -8.03 15.14 -12.47
CA LEU A 71 -8.44 15.40 -11.09
C LEU A 71 -9.24 14.22 -10.54
N LEU A 72 -8.84 13.73 -9.36
CA LEU A 72 -9.56 12.69 -8.64
C LEU A 72 -10.73 13.33 -7.90
N GLU A 73 -11.93 13.08 -8.37
CA GLU A 73 -13.19 13.52 -7.78
C GLU A 73 -13.96 12.34 -7.16
N LYS A 74 -14.93 12.65 -6.32
CA LYS A 74 -15.81 11.63 -5.74
C LYS A 74 -16.57 10.91 -6.87
N ASN A 75 -16.48 9.57 -6.87
CA ASN A 75 -17.05 8.71 -7.94
C ASN A 75 -16.38 8.89 -9.33
N SER A 76 -15.17 9.39 -9.38
CA SER A 76 -14.41 9.47 -10.62
C SER A 76 -14.24 8.08 -11.25
N LYS A 77 -14.43 7.97 -12.56
CA LYS A 77 -14.19 6.73 -13.32
C LYS A 77 -12.72 6.30 -13.22
N ASN A 78 -11.81 7.24 -13.03
CA ASN A 78 -10.37 6.99 -12.93
C ASN A 78 -10.00 6.26 -11.63
N ALA A 79 -10.82 6.36 -10.57
CA ALA A 79 -10.63 5.59 -9.35
C ALA A 79 -10.72 4.05 -9.57
N THR A 80 -11.28 3.59 -10.70
CA THR A 80 -11.32 2.15 -11.04
C THR A 80 -9.94 1.56 -11.32
N GLY A 81 -8.94 2.39 -11.64
CA GLY A 81 -7.54 1.99 -11.82
C GLY A 81 -6.75 1.86 -10.52
N ILE A 82 -7.38 2.12 -9.36
CA ILE A 82 -6.74 2.05 -8.06
C ILE A 82 -7.16 0.77 -7.34
N GLY A 83 -6.20 -0.04 -6.94
CA GLY A 83 -6.39 -1.18 -6.04
C GLY A 83 -6.05 -0.79 -4.61
N TYR A 84 -6.96 -1.03 -3.67
CA TYR A 84 -6.72 -0.77 -2.25
C TYR A 84 -6.70 -2.08 -1.46
N MET A 85 -5.62 -2.35 -0.77
CA MET A 85 -5.48 -3.46 0.17
C MET A 85 -5.48 -2.92 1.60
N PHE A 86 -6.49 -3.30 2.36
CA PHE A 86 -6.64 -2.91 3.77
C PHE A 86 -5.67 -3.68 4.67
N GLN A 87 -5.39 -3.13 5.84
CA GLN A 87 -4.60 -3.76 6.89
C GLN A 87 -5.12 -5.16 7.28
N LYS A 88 -6.46 -5.31 7.38
CA LYS A 88 -7.11 -6.60 7.56
C LYS A 88 -7.48 -7.18 6.20
N ASP A 89 -7.44 -8.50 6.07
CA ASP A 89 -7.75 -9.19 4.82
C ASP A 89 -9.19 -9.00 4.33
N HIS A 90 -10.15 -8.79 5.26
CA HIS A 90 -11.57 -8.61 4.97
C HIS A 90 -12.12 -9.65 3.98
N LEU A 91 -11.66 -10.90 4.09
CA LEU A 91 -12.25 -12.01 3.36
C LEU A 91 -13.61 -12.35 3.97
N PHE A 92 -14.58 -12.64 3.12
CA PHE A 92 -15.90 -13.06 3.56
C PHE A 92 -15.88 -14.52 3.97
N GLU A 93 -16.09 -14.82 5.24
CA GLU A 93 -16.03 -16.16 5.81
C GLU A 93 -17.08 -17.14 5.22
N TRP A 94 -18.20 -16.60 4.71
CA TRP A 94 -19.24 -17.41 4.05
C TRP A 94 -18.93 -17.74 2.58
N ARG A 95 -17.91 -17.12 1.99
CA ARG A 95 -17.45 -17.41 0.62
C ARG A 95 -16.19 -18.27 0.67
N ASP A 96 -15.99 -19.11 -0.34
CA ASP A 96 -14.68 -19.77 -0.54
C ASP A 96 -13.64 -18.77 -1.07
N ILE A 97 -12.38 -19.21 -1.17
CA ILE A 97 -11.28 -18.34 -1.60
C ILE A 97 -11.48 -17.87 -3.03
N PHE A 98 -11.88 -18.75 -3.96
CA PHE A 98 -12.11 -18.36 -5.35
C PHE A 98 -13.20 -17.29 -5.45
N SER A 99 -14.31 -17.45 -4.75
CA SER A 99 -15.39 -16.47 -4.70
C SER A 99 -14.97 -15.16 -4.03
N ASN A 100 -14.07 -15.20 -3.04
CA ASN A 100 -13.51 -14.00 -2.42
C ASN A 100 -12.64 -13.22 -3.41
N VAL A 101 -11.74 -13.89 -4.12
CA VAL A 101 -10.81 -13.21 -5.05
C VAL A 101 -11.50 -12.74 -6.32
N SER A 102 -12.57 -13.42 -6.77
CA SER A 102 -13.36 -13.03 -7.94
C SER A 102 -14.36 -11.91 -7.68
N LEU A 103 -14.59 -11.52 -6.43
CA LEU A 103 -15.66 -10.58 -6.04
C LEU A 103 -15.69 -9.29 -6.86
N GLY A 104 -14.53 -8.65 -7.05
CA GLY A 104 -14.45 -7.41 -7.82
C GLY A 104 -14.86 -7.59 -9.28
N LEU A 105 -14.50 -8.72 -9.89
CA LEU A 105 -14.89 -9.07 -11.26
C LEU A 105 -16.39 -9.40 -11.34
N GLU A 106 -16.95 -10.05 -10.32
CA GLU A 106 -18.40 -10.30 -10.23
C GLU A 106 -19.18 -8.97 -10.20
N ILE A 107 -18.78 -8.04 -9.33
CA ILE A 107 -19.43 -6.72 -9.20
C ILE A 107 -19.35 -5.95 -10.51
N GLN A 108 -18.21 -6.01 -11.21
CA GLN A 108 -18.02 -5.36 -12.51
C GLN A 108 -18.63 -6.13 -13.68
N LYS A 109 -19.25 -7.29 -13.44
CA LYS A 109 -19.81 -8.18 -14.47
C LYS A 109 -18.76 -8.61 -15.51
N LYS A 110 -17.52 -8.78 -15.09
CA LYS A 110 -16.38 -9.17 -15.92
C LYS A 110 -15.92 -10.61 -15.67
N LEU A 111 -16.61 -11.37 -14.80
CA LEU A 111 -16.26 -12.75 -14.52
C LEU A 111 -16.72 -13.66 -15.65
N ASN A 112 -15.79 -14.09 -16.50
CA ASN A 112 -15.98 -15.00 -17.63
C ASN A 112 -14.96 -16.15 -17.58
N THR A 113 -14.93 -17.02 -18.58
CA THR A 113 -14.02 -18.18 -18.62
C THR A 113 -12.54 -17.76 -18.60
N GLU A 114 -12.18 -16.72 -19.33
CA GLU A 114 -10.81 -16.21 -19.42
C GLU A 114 -10.35 -15.63 -18.06
N THR A 115 -11.15 -14.74 -17.46
CA THR A 115 -10.81 -14.15 -16.14
C THR A 115 -10.82 -15.16 -15.00
N LYS A 116 -11.61 -16.24 -15.10
CA LYS A 116 -11.54 -17.37 -14.15
C LYS A 116 -10.21 -18.12 -14.27
N GLN A 117 -9.73 -18.34 -15.50
CA GLN A 117 -8.42 -18.96 -15.70
C GLN A 117 -7.30 -18.08 -15.16
N GLU A 118 -7.33 -16.76 -15.47
CA GLU A 118 -6.36 -15.81 -14.92
C GLU A 118 -6.34 -15.80 -13.38
N LEU A 119 -7.52 -15.92 -12.74
CA LEU A 119 -7.60 -16.01 -11.28
C LEU A 119 -7.00 -17.32 -10.74
N SER A 120 -7.21 -18.43 -11.43
CA SER A 120 -6.61 -19.73 -11.05
C SER A 120 -5.09 -19.67 -11.19
N ASP A 121 -4.59 -19.05 -12.24
CA ASP A 121 -3.16 -18.83 -12.44
C ASP A 121 -2.57 -17.93 -11.33
N LEU A 122 -3.24 -16.82 -10.98
CA LEU A 122 -2.85 -15.98 -9.85
C LEU A 122 -2.85 -16.76 -8.53
N LEU A 123 -3.88 -17.57 -8.24
CA LEU A 123 -3.92 -18.39 -7.03
C LEU A 123 -2.73 -19.37 -6.99
N SER A 124 -2.37 -19.95 -8.12
CA SER A 124 -1.21 -20.83 -8.24
C SER A 124 0.11 -20.08 -8.03
N ASP A 125 0.29 -18.93 -8.70
CA ASP A 125 1.51 -18.10 -8.62
C ASP A 125 1.77 -17.60 -7.18
N TYR A 126 0.69 -17.36 -6.42
CA TYR A 126 0.76 -16.92 -5.03
C TYR A 126 0.71 -18.08 -4.02
N GLY A 127 0.88 -19.33 -4.47
CA GLY A 127 0.96 -20.53 -3.60
C GLY A 127 -0.35 -20.86 -2.90
N LEU A 128 -1.49 -20.60 -3.54
CA LEU A 128 -2.83 -20.93 -3.07
C LEU A 128 -3.51 -22.01 -3.94
N ALA A 129 -2.75 -22.69 -4.82
CA ALA A 129 -3.26 -23.82 -5.59
C ALA A 129 -3.79 -24.91 -4.65
N GLY A 130 -4.99 -25.42 -4.93
CA GLY A 130 -5.69 -26.42 -4.12
C GLY A 130 -6.48 -25.85 -2.94
N PHE A 131 -6.46 -24.52 -2.73
CA PHE A 131 -7.25 -23.84 -1.69
C PHE A 131 -8.43 -23.03 -2.26
N GLU A 132 -8.72 -23.14 -3.54
CA GLU A 132 -9.73 -22.38 -4.25
C GLU A 132 -11.11 -22.50 -3.58
N HIS A 133 -11.47 -23.72 -3.17
CA HIS A 133 -12.76 -24.03 -2.54
C HIS A 133 -12.71 -24.05 -1.01
N ALA A 134 -11.55 -23.74 -0.41
CA ALA A 134 -11.42 -23.63 1.03
C ALA A 134 -12.10 -22.37 1.55
N LYS A 135 -12.53 -22.39 2.82
CA LYS A 135 -13.01 -21.19 3.52
C LYS A 135 -11.83 -20.41 4.09
N PRO A 136 -11.95 -19.06 4.27
CA PRO A 136 -10.90 -18.25 4.89
C PRO A 136 -10.40 -18.81 6.24
N SER A 137 -11.29 -19.41 7.04
CA SER A 137 -10.96 -20.02 8.33
C SER A 137 -10.01 -21.22 8.23
N ALA A 138 -9.90 -21.86 7.06
CA ALA A 138 -8.97 -22.98 6.82
C ALA A 138 -7.56 -22.51 6.41
N LEU A 139 -7.35 -21.20 6.18
CA LEU A 139 -6.09 -20.64 5.72
C LEU A 139 -5.26 -20.06 6.88
N SER A 140 -3.93 -20.15 6.76
CA SER A 140 -3.03 -19.39 7.65
C SER A 140 -3.15 -17.88 7.41
N GLY A 141 -2.67 -17.06 8.36
CA GLY A 141 -2.68 -15.60 8.22
C GLY A 141 -2.00 -15.12 6.92
N GLY A 142 -0.84 -15.71 6.58
CA GLY A 142 -0.14 -15.37 5.33
C GLY A 142 -0.89 -15.77 4.07
N MET A 143 -1.57 -16.90 4.08
CA MET A 143 -2.43 -17.33 2.96
C MET A 143 -3.63 -16.39 2.80
N ARG A 144 -4.25 -15.95 3.89
CA ARG A 144 -5.35 -14.96 3.87
C ARG A 144 -4.89 -13.62 3.30
N GLN A 145 -3.71 -13.13 3.70
CA GLN A 145 -3.12 -11.90 3.15
C GLN A 145 -2.87 -12.03 1.64
N ARG A 146 -2.31 -13.15 1.18
CA ARG A 146 -2.12 -13.40 -0.26
C ARG A 146 -3.45 -13.45 -1.01
N ALA A 147 -4.49 -14.08 -0.47
CA ALA A 147 -5.83 -14.09 -1.07
C ALA A 147 -6.41 -12.66 -1.16
N ALA A 148 -6.24 -11.82 -0.14
CA ALA A 148 -6.66 -10.41 -0.16
C ALA A 148 -5.91 -9.60 -1.22
N LEU A 149 -4.61 -9.86 -1.40
CA LEU A 149 -3.84 -9.22 -2.46
C LEU A 149 -4.31 -9.67 -3.85
N ILE A 150 -4.51 -10.98 -4.07
CA ILE A 150 -5.04 -11.51 -5.33
C ILE A 150 -6.39 -10.86 -5.66
N ARG A 151 -7.30 -10.73 -4.68
CA ARG A 151 -8.58 -10.03 -4.86
C ARG A 151 -8.39 -8.60 -5.38
N THR A 152 -7.36 -7.91 -4.90
CA THR A 152 -7.04 -6.56 -5.35
C THR A 152 -6.42 -6.58 -6.75
N LEU A 153 -5.50 -7.49 -7.03
CA LEU A 153 -4.81 -7.63 -8.31
C LEU A 153 -5.73 -8.14 -9.43
N ALA A 154 -6.77 -8.90 -9.11
CA ALA A 154 -7.75 -9.44 -10.05
C ALA A 154 -8.39 -8.35 -10.93
N LEU A 155 -8.49 -7.13 -10.41
CA LEU A 155 -9.01 -5.97 -11.14
C LEU A 155 -7.97 -5.29 -12.03
N LYS A 156 -6.73 -5.82 -12.08
CA LYS A 156 -5.60 -5.30 -12.87
C LYS A 156 -5.34 -3.80 -12.62
N PRO A 157 -5.29 -3.34 -11.35
CA PRO A 157 -5.09 -1.92 -11.06
C PRO A 157 -3.74 -1.44 -11.57
N ASP A 158 -3.66 -0.15 -11.91
CA ASP A 158 -2.42 0.51 -12.32
C ASP A 158 -1.66 1.09 -11.12
N LEU A 159 -2.39 1.49 -10.07
CA LEU A 159 -1.86 1.98 -8.81
C LEU A 159 -2.35 1.10 -7.66
N LEU A 160 -1.43 0.59 -6.87
CA LEU A 160 -1.71 -0.20 -5.67
C LEU A 160 -1.47 0.63 -4.41
N LEU A 161 -2.47 0.67 -3.54
CA LEU A 161 -2.39 1.27 -2.21
C LEU A 161 -2.43 0.14 -1.19
N LEU A 162 -1.35 -0.02 -0.43
CA LEU A 162 -1.15 -1.12 0.52
C LEU A 162 -1.08 -0.54 1.94
N ASP A 163 -2.12 -0.77 2.75
CA ASP A 163 -2.21 -0.28 4.13
C ASP A 163 -1.77 -1.38 5.10
N GLU A 164 -0.53 -1.31 5.58
CA GLU A 164 0.09 -2.28 6.50
C GLU A 164 -0.12 -3.75 6.07
N PRO A 165 0.13 -4.12 4.80
CA PRO A 165 -0.30 -5.38 4.22
C PRO A 165 0.34 -6.62 4.86
N PHE A 166 1.40 -6.45 5.63
CA PHE A 166 2.17 -7.55 6.22
C PHE A 166 2.09 -7.59 7.75
N SER A 167 1.33 -6.70 8.39
CA SER A 167 1.31 -6.53 9.85
C SER A 167 0.81 -7.76 10.62
N ALA A 168 -0.05 -8.57 10.02
CA ALA A 168 -0.61 -9.78 10.63
C ALA A 168 0.28 -11.03 10.46
N LEU A 169 1.44 -10.92 9.79
CA LEU A 169 2.33 -12.03 9.48
C LEU A 169 3.45 -12.15 10.52
N ASP A 170 3.84 -13.40 10.84
CA ASP A 170 5.09 -13.64 11.53
C ASP A 170 6.29 -13.18 10.69
N HIS A 171 7.44 -12.97 11.34
CA HIS A 171 8.60 -12.36 10.70
C HIS A 171 9.09 -13.13 9.47
N GLN A 172 9.15 -14.47 9.52
CA GLN A 172 9.67 -15.29 8.42
C GLN A 172 8.70 -15.27 7.23
N THR A 173 7.42 -15.49 7.46
CA THR A 173 6.36 -15.42 6.44
C THR A 173 6.31 -14.04 5.79
N ARG A 174 6.46 -12.96 6.60
CA ARG A 174 6.48 -11.58 6.13
C ARG A 174 7.59 -11.33 5.11
N LEU A 175 8.82 -11.81 5.39
CA LEU A 175 9.95 -11.68 4.48
C LEU A 175 9.67 -12.30 3.12
N MET A 176 9.17 -13.55 3.12
CA MET A 176 8.88 -14.30 1.90
C MET A 176 7.76 -13.63 1.09
N VAL A 177 6.65 -13.29 1.75
CA VAL A 177 5.50 -12.65 1.10
C VAL A 177 5.85 -11.28 0.54
N CYS A 178 6.67 -10.49 1.25
CA CYS A 178 7.14 -9.18 0.77
C CYS A 178 8.00 -9.33 -0.50
N ASP A 179 8.91 -10.32 -0.53
CA ASP A 179 9.79 -10.58 -1.68
C ASP A 179 8.96 -11.02 -2.90
N ASP A 180 8.06 -11.99 -2.71
CA ASP A 180 7.16 -12.50 -3.76
C ASP A 180 6.31 -11.36 -4.35
N ILE A 181 5.63 -10.59 -3.50
CA ILE A 181 4.75 -9.49 -3.92
C ILE A 181 5.54 -8.42 -4.67
N SER A 182 6.67 -7.97 -4.12
CA SER A 182 7.51 -6.97 -4.77
C SER A 182 7.97 -7.43 -6.16
N SER A 183 8.44 -8.69 -6.26
CA SER A 183 8.89 -9.28 -7.52
C SER A 183 7.78 -9.27 -8.58
N ILE A 184 6.57 -9.73 -8.21
CA ILE A 184 5.44 -9.80 -9.14
C ILE A 184 4.99 -8.41 -9.57
N LEU A 185 4.87 -7.46 -8.63
CA LEU A 185 4.45 -6.10 -8.94
C LEU A 185 5.45 -5.39 -9.87
N ARG A 186 6.76 -5.53 -9.60
CA ARG A 186 7.81 -4.94 -10.45
C ARG A 186 7.84 -5.57 -11.83
N LYS A 187 7.74 -6.90 -11.94
CA LYS A 187 7.69 -7.62 -13.22
C LYS A 187 6.52 -7.14 -14.09
N ASN A 188 5.40 -6.78 -13.49
CA ASN A 188 4.21 -6.28 -14.17
C ASN A 188 4.17 -4.75 -14.33
N GLY A 189 5.25 -4.04 -14.01
CA GLY A 189 5.36 -2.58 -14.16
C GLY A 189 4.32 -1.80 -13.35
N LYS A 190 3.83 -2.36 -12.23
CA LYS A 190 2.82 -1.72 -11.39
C LYS A 190 3.43 -0.61 -10.54
N THR A 191 2.63 0.41 -10.25
CA THR A 191 2.98 1.48 -9.30
C THR A 191 2.41 1.13 -7.93
N ALA A 192 3.16 1.33 -6.84
CA ALA A 192 2.72 0.96 -5.51
C ALA A 192 3.04 2.01 -4.44
N ILE A 193 2.09 2.22 -3.53
CA ILE A 193 2.25 3.02 -2.31
C ILE A 193 2.03 2.10 -1.12
N LEU A 194 3.07 1.88 -0.34
CA LEU A 194 3.06 1.09 0.88
C LEU A 194 2.97 2.02 2.09
N VAL A 195 1.97 1.85 2.92
CA VAL A 195 1.94 2.43 4.27
C VAL A 195 2.35 1.35 5.26
N THR A 196 3.34 1.63 6.08
CA THR A 196 3.80 0.73 7.12
C THR A 196 4.42 1.49 8.30
N HIS A 197 4.44 0.86 9.46
CA HIS A 197 5.21 1.30 10.63
C HIS A 197 6.54 0.54 10.76
N ASP A 198 6.76 -0.51 9.94
CA ASP A 198 8.02 -1.27 9.91
C ASP A 198 9.00 -0.64 8.91
N LEU A 199 10.08 -0.05 9.44
CA LEU A 199 11.13 0.58 8.63
C LEU A 199 11.83 -0.43 7.72
N SER A 200 11.95 -1.68 8.17
CA SER A 200 12.60 -2.72 7.38
C SER A 200 11.77 -3.10 6.16
N GLU A 201 10.44 -3.10 6.28
CA GLU A 201 9.54 -3.25 5.13
C GLU A 201 9.70 -2.08 4.16
N ALA A 202 9.62 -0.84 4.67
CA ALA A 202 9.72 0.36 3.85
C ALA A 202 11.02 0.39 3.03
N ILE A 203 12.17 0.13 3.68
CA ILE A 203 13.49 0.14 3.01
C ILE A 203 13.62 -1.00 2.00
N SER A 204 13.10 -2.18 2.33
CA SER A 204 13.20 -3.34 1.45
C SER A 204 12.36 -3.18 0.19
N PHE A 205 11.18 -2.58 0.29
CA PHE A 205 10.16 -2.55 -0.75
C PHE A 205 10.29 -1.33 -1.67
N ALA A 206 10.54 -0.14 -1.11
CA ALA A 206 10.39 1.13 -1.82
C ALA A 206 11.64 1.55 -2.64
N ASP A 207 11.42 2.48 -3.55
CA ASP A 207 12.46 3.24 -4.25
C ASP A 207 12.74 4.56 -3.51
N ARG A 208 11.73 5.10 -2.80
CA ARG A 208 11.88 6.20 -1.84
C ARG A 208 10.87 6.10 -0.72
N ILE A 209 11.18 6.76 0.39
CA ILE A 209 10.37 6.75 1.60
C ILE A 209 9.98 8.18 1.95
N ILE A 210 8.69 8.40 2.17
CA ILE A 210 8.14 9.66 2.69
C ILE A 210 7.93 9.49 4.20
N VAL A 211 8.54 10.33 5.00
CA VAL A 211 8.39 10.35 6.46
C VAL A 211 7.38 11.43 6.84
N LEU A 212 6.32 11.04 7.56
CA LEU A 212 5.33 11.98 8.09
C LEU A 212 5.63 12.38 9.52
N THR A 213 5.32 13.63 9.86
CA THR A 213 5.31 14.15 11.26
C THR A 213 4.14 13.56 12.05
N PRO A 214 4.16 13.65 13.40
CA PRO A 214 2.95 13.49 14.20
C PRO A 214 1.82 14.40 13.74
N ARG A 215 0.58 14.07 14.16
CA ARG A 215 -0.61 14.82 13.78
C ARG A 215 -0.54 16.32 14.16
N PRO A 216 -0.90 17.23 13.24
CA PRO A 216 -1.30 16.96 11.86
C PRO A 216 -0.14 16.48 11.02
N GLY A 217 -0.38 15.36 10.27
CA GLY A 217 0.65 14.77 9.41
C GLY A 217 1.08 15.75 8.31
N ARG A 218 2.39 15.98 8.23
CA ARG A 218 3.07 16.75 7.18
C ARG A 218 4.23 15.93 6.66
N ILE A 219 4.68 16.18 5.46
CA ILE A 219 5.92 15.57 4.98
C ILE A 219 7.09 16.21 5.73
N ARG A 220 7.82 15.40 6.49
CA ARG A 220 9.05 15.81 7.18
C ARG A 220 10.24 15.77 6.25
N THR A 221 10.43 14.61 5.61
CA THR A 221 11.54 14.37 4.70
C THR A 221 11.17 13.29 3.70
N VAL A 222 11.88 13.28 2.58
CA VAL A 222 11.79 12.24 1.56
C VAL A 222 13.20 11.64 1.41
N LEU A 223 13.32 10.32 1.61
CA LEU A 223 14.58 9.60 1.48
C LEU A 223 14.54 8.75 0.21
N TYR A 224 15.42 9.02 -0.73
CA TYR A 224 15.61 8.22 -1.93
C TYR A 224 16.54 7.05 -1.61
N LEU A 225 16.16 5.85 -2.03
CA LEU A 225 16.94 4.65 -1.79
C LEU A 225 17.69 4.27 -3.06
N SER A 226 18.97 3.97 -2.91
CA SER A 226 19.81 3.46 -4.00
C SER A 226 20.56 2.25 -3.50
N PHE A 227 20.37 1.13 -4.16
CA PHE A 227 21.05 -0.13 -3.86
C PHE A 227 21.82 -0.60 -5.07
N PRO A 228 22.91 -1.35 -4.87
CA PRO A 228 23.62 -2.04 -5.96
C PRO A 228 22.68 -2.98 -6.75
N ASP A 229 22.99 -3.22 -8.01
CA ASP A 229 22.14 -4.02 -8.92
C ASP A 229 21.91 -5.47 -8.46
N ASP A 230 22.84 -6.03 -7.69
CA ASP A 230 22.70 -7.35 -7.07
C ASP A 230 21.74 -7.37 -5.88
N CYS A 231 21.39 -6.20 -5.32
CA CYS A 231 20.43 -6.02 -4.25
C CYS A 231 19.02 -5.67 -4.80
N ASN A 232 18.54 -6.41 -5.80
CA ASN A 232 17.35 -6.10 -6.59
C ASN A 232 16.03 -6.68 -6.01
N SER A 233 16.05 -7.37 -4.85
CA SER A 233 14.84 -7.86 -4.18
C SER A 233 14.81 -7.44 -2.71
N PRO A 234 13.62 -7.38 -2.07
CA PRO A 234 13.46 -7.04 -0.66
C PRO A 234 14.38 -7.85 0.27
N LEU A 235 14.49 -9.15 0.04
CA LEU A 235 15.34 -10.04 0.84
C LEU A 235 16.83 -9.71 0.65
N LYS A 236 17.26 -9.45 -0.58
CA LYS A 236 18.64 -9.07 -0.88
C LYS A 236 19.01 -7.70 -0.31
N ARG A 237 18.12 -6.69 -0.43
CA ARG A 237 18.33 -5.36 0.13
C ARG A 237 18.64 -5.39 1.63
N ARG A 238 18.01 -6.29 2.39
CA ARG A 238 18.24 -6.44 3.85
C ARG A 238 19.65 -6.88 4.20
N ASN A 239 20.32 -7.57 3.29
CA ASN A 239 21.70 -8.04 3.47
C ASN A 239 22.74 -7.04 2.93
N CYS A 240 22.32 -5.94 2.31
CA CYS A 240 23.24 -4.93 1.79
C CYS A 240 23.67 -3.96 2.89
N PRO A 241 24.93 -3.49 2.87
CA PRO A 241 25.45 -2.53 3.85
C PRO A 241 24.62 -1.23 3.93
N GLU A 242 24.11 -0.77 2.79
CA GLU A 242 23.28 0.43 2.66
C GLU A 242 22.00 0.34 3.49
N PHE A 243 21.47 -0.86 3.70
CA PHE A 243 20.26 -1.07 4.48
C PHE A 243 20.38 -0.51 5.91
N SER A 244 21.48 -0.82 6.59
CA SER A 244 21.71 -0.33 7.95
C SER A 244 21.86 1.19 8.00
N HIS A 245 22.47 1.80 6.97
CA HIS A 245 22.57 3.25 6.85
C HIS A 245 21.18 3.90 6.72
N TYR A 246 20.33 3.40 5.81
CA TYR A 246 18.97 3.91 5.65
C TYR A 246 18.11 3.69 6.89
N PHE A 247 18.22 2.53 7.53
CA PHE A 247 17.49 2.23 8.77
C PHE A 247 17.85 3.24 9.88
N ASN A 248 19.14 3.47 10.12
CA ASN A 248 19.59 4.42 11.12
C ASN A 248 19.17 5.87 10.80
N THR A 249 19.14 6.23 9.52
CA THR A 249 18.70 7.57 9.08
C THR A 249 17.21 7.76 9.36
N LEU A 250 16.37 6.81 8.95
CA LEU A 250 14.93 6.86 9.18
C LEU A 250 14.58 6.81 10.67
N TRP A 251 15.26 5.96 11.43
CA TRP A 251 15.08 5.86 12.88
C TRP A 251 15.33 7.19 13.58
N LYS A 252 16.42 7.88 13.22
CA LYS A 252 16.71 9.22 13.76
C LYS A 252 15.63 10.24 13.41
N GLU A 253 15.07 10.19 12.19
CA GLU A 253 13.99 11.10 11.79
C GLU A 253 12.69 10.85 12.57
N LEU A 254 12.38 9.62 12.92
CA LEU A 254 11.18 9.29 13.68
C LEU A 254 11.30 9.63 15.18
N ILE A 255 12.48 9.45 15.80
CA ILE A 255 12.69 9.73 17.24
C ILE A 255 12.73 11.23 17.53
N LYS A 256 13.06 12.09 16.58
CA LYS A 256 13.09 13.54 16.82
C LYS A 256 11.79 14.10 17.42
N ASP A 257 10.66 13.40 17.25
CA ASP A 257 9.36 13.83 17.78
C ASP A 257 9.14 13.43 19.23
N ASP A 258 9.70 12.30 19.67
CA ASP A 258 9.53 11.85 21.07
C ASP A 258 10.27 12.76 22.04
N GLN A 259 11.32 13.46 21.60
CA GLN A 259 12.08 14.41 22.42
C GLN A 259 11.42 15.79 22.54
N THR A 260 10.51 16.15 21.63
CA THR A 260 9.79 17.44 21.68
C THR A 260 8.43 17.34 22.37
N ALA A 261 7.90 16.13 22.61
CA ALA A 261 6.65 15.90 23.34
C ALA A 261 6.81 15.73 24.86
N GLY A 262 8.02 15.82 25.38
CA GLY A 262 8.40 15.59 26.78
C GLY A 262 8.82 16.84 27.56
N ILE A 263 8.35 18.06 27.20
CA ILE A 263 8.50 19.29 28.00
C ILE A 263 7.12 19.88 28.28
#